data_171d6cbbe0226d65db9cffd727237bf4
#
_entry.id   171d6cbbe0226d65db9cffd727237bf4
#
_cell.length_a   1.000
_cell.length_b   1.000
_cell.length_c   1.000
_cell.angle_alpha   90.00
_cell.angle_beta   90.00
_cell.angle_gamma   90.00
#
_symmetry.space_group_name_H-M   'P 1'
#
loop_
_entity.id
_entity.type
_entity.pdbx_description
1 polymer ?
#
loop_
_entity_poly.entity_id
_entity_poly.type
_entity_poly.pdbx_seq_one_letter_code
_entity_poly.pdbx_strand_id
1 'polypeptide(L)'
;AWHALYFSCVVRRILGDCSGKNILEIGGGSGRTGYFLQNLGARITVLDLPYVSMQQAYFFGSSMSQEQLMLYGEASDKAAITVELLPVSESALRRIEDTEFDLVVQFDGITEYDQAVAKRYMELASRVSPAFLSINHEANSFTFNDLCRQIGVTPKTRLPSLYRKNYVEEYVVF
;
A
#
# COMPACT_ATOMS: atom_id res chain seq x y z
N ALA A 1 -12.35 -10.69 4.15
CA ALA A 1 -11.07 -11.29 4.60
C ALA A 1 -10.30 -11.96 3.46
N TRP A 2 -10.94 -12.70 2.55
CA TRP A 2 -10.26 -13.48 1.51
C TRP A 2 -9.45 -12.63 0.52
N HIS A 3 -9.93 -11.45 0.09
CA HIS A 3 -9.20 -10.56 -0.81
C HIS A 3 -7.88 -10.08 -0.18
N ALA A 4 -7.89 -9.67 1.08
CA ALA A 4 -6.69 -9.22 1.76
C ALA A 4 -5.63 -10.33 1.89
N LEU A 5 -6.06 -11.57 2.18
CA LEU A 5 -5.19 -12.74 2.17
C LEU A 5 -4.61 -12.99 0.77
N TYR A 6 -5.46 -12.93 -0.27
CA TYR A 6 -5.00 -13.07 -1.65
C TYR A 6 -3.95 -12.02 -2.03
N PHE A 7 -4.20 -10.75 -1.70
CA PHE A 7 -3.25 -9.66 -1.95
C PHE A 7 -1.90 -9.90 -1.26
N SER A 8 -1.94 -10.36 -0.01
CA SER A 8 -0.71 -10.71 0.73
C SER A 8 0.05 -11.87 0.07
N CYS A 9 -0.65 -12.86 -0.48
CA CYS A 9 -0.02 -13.93 -1.25
C CYS A 9 0.63 -13.42 -2.54
N VAL A 10 0.00 -12.45 -3.23
CA VAL A 10 0.59 -11.82 -4.42
C VAL A 10 1.85 -11.03 -4.06
N VAL A 11 1.82 -10.25 -2.98
CA VAL A 11 3.02 -9.54 -2.47
C VAL A 11 4.14 -10.52 -2.16
N ARG A 12 3.84 -11.62 -1.43
CA ARG A 12 4.82 -12.65 -1.11
C ARG A 12 5.39 -13.31 -2.36
N ARG A 13 4.60 -13.52 -3.41
CA ARG A 13 5.06 -14.05 -4.70
C ARG A 13 6.09 -13.13 -5.36
N ILE A 14 5.94 -11.80 -5.20
CA ILE A 14 6.83 -10.79 -5.78
C ILE A 14 8.10 -10.64 -4.95
N LEU A 15 7.97 -10.48 -3.64
CA LEU A 15 9.10 -10.21 -2.73
C LEU A 15 9.84 -11.48 -2.27
N GLY A 16 9.20 -12.66 -2.34
CA GLY A 16 9.69 -13.87 -1.71
C GLY A 16 9.51 -13.83 -0.21
N ASP A 17 10.59 -13.70 0.56
CA ASP A 17 10.53 -13.47 2.01
C ASP A 17 10.16 -12.01 2.30
N CYS A 18 9.11 -11.83 3.08
CA CYS A 18 8.65 -10.51 3.50
C CYS A 18 9.29 -10.03 4.82
N SER A 19 10.08 -10.88 5.50
CA SER A 19 10.67 -10.57 6.81
C SER A 19 11.55 -9.33 6.74
N GLY A 20 11.21 -8.31 7.55
CA GLY A 20 11.92 -7.03 7.63
C GLY A 20 11.75 -6.11 6.42
N LYS A 21 10.95 -6.50 5.42
CA LYS A 21 10.64 -5.65 4.26
C LYS A 21 9.75 -4.49 4.65
N ASN A 22 10.10 -3.29 4.18
CA ASN A 22 9.30 -2.08 4.35
C ASN A 22 8.31 -1.95 3.18
N ILE A 23 7.01 -1.93 3.48
CA ILE A 23 5.96 -1.83 2.47
C ILE A 23 5.10 -0.61 2.77
N LEU A 24 4.89 0.25 1.76
CA LEU A 24 3.92 1.33 1.80
C LEU A 24 2.61 0.86 1.17
N GLU A 25 1.53 0.84 1.94
CA GLU A 25 0.16 0.61 1.44
C GLU A 25 -0.56 1.95 1.29
N ILE A 26 -0.97 2.30 0.07
CA ILE A 26 -1.75 3.51 -0.22
C ILE A 26 -3.23 3.12 -0.29
N GLY A 27 -4.07 3.69 0.59
CA GLY A 27 -5.48 3.36 0.65
C GLY A 27 -5.74 1.98 1.23
N GLY A 28 -5.22 1.68 2.41
CA GLY A 28 -5.32 0.37 3.08
C GLY A 28 -6.74 -0.03 3.52
N GLY A 29 -7.71 0.88 3.43
CA GLY A 29 -9.12 0.63 3.74
C GLY A 29 -9.31 0.04 5.13
N SER A 30 -9.78 -1.20 5.23
CA SER A 30 -10.00 -1.86 6.53
C SER A 30 -8.73 -2.28 7.29
N GLY A 31 -7.52 -2.07 6.74
CA GLY A 31 -6.24 -2.47 7.33
C GLY A 31 -5.90 -3.96 7.25
N ARG A 32 -6.79 -4.77 6.69
CA ARG A 32 -6.63 -6.24 6.70
C ARG A 32 -5.44 -6.73 5.87
N THR A 33 -5.12 -6.07 4.77
CA THR A 33 -3.96 -6.45 3.95
C THR A 33 -2.68 -6.17 4.71
N GLY A 34 -2.53 -4.98 5.30
CA GLY A 34 -1.41 -4.65 6.17
C GLY A 34 -1.25 -5.63 7.34
N TYR A 35 -2.37 -6.06 7.96
CA TYR A 35 -2.35 -7.08 9.01
C TYR A 35 -1.77 -8.42 8.53
N PHE A 36 -2.19 -8.92 7.37
CA PHE A 36 -1.63 -10.17 6.84
C PHE A 36 -0.16 -10.02 6.42
N LEU A 37 0.22 -8.88 5.85
CA LEU A 37 1.62 -8.62 5.48
C LEU A 37 2.52 -8.52 6.71
N GLN A 38 2.05 -7.86 7.78
CA GLN A 38 2.75 -7.80 9.05
C GLN A 38 2.96 -9.21 9.65
N ASN A 39 1.95 -10.08 9.58
CA ASN A 39 2.08 -11.48 10.01
C ASN A 39 3.05 -12.31 9.14
N LEU A 40 3.39 -11.85 7.94
CA LEU A 40 4.45 -12.39 7.11
C LEU A 40 5.84 -11.79 7.42
N GLY A 41 5.93 -10.96 8.47
CA GLY A 41 7.16 -10.34 8.94
C GLY A 41 7.51 -8.99 8.31
N ALA A 42 6.65 -8.42 7.47
CA ALA A 42 6.86 -7.11 6.88
C ALA A 42 6.60 -5.97 7.88
N ARG A 43 7.23 -4.83 7.64
CA ARG A 43 6.89 -3.54 8.26
C ARG A 43 5.99 -2.77 7.31
N ILE A 44 4.86 -2.29 7.80
CA ILE A 44 3.82 -1.68 6.98
C ILE A 44 3.62 -0.23 7.38
N THR A 45 3.76 0.68 6.43
CA THR A 45 3.27 2.06 6.56
C THR A 45 1.99 2.17 5.74
N VAL A 46 0.89 2.57 6.35
CA VAL A 46 -0.40 2.76 5.68
C VAL A 46 -0.68 4.25 5.55
N LEU A 47 -0.86 4.72 4.32
CA LEU A 47 -1.31 6.08 4.01
C LEU A 47 -2.77 6.05 3.59
N ASP A 48 -3.65 6.69 4.37
CA ASP A 48 -5.09 6.69 4.08
C ASP A 48 -5.77 7.98 4.53
N LEU A 49 -7.04 8.15 4.21
CA LEU A 49 -7.85 9.28 4.66
C LEU A 49 -7.95 9.29 6.20
N PRO A 50 -8.01 10.45 6.84
CA PRO A 50 -8.00 10.56 8.31
C PRO A 50 -9.07 9.69 9.01
N TYR A 51 -10.30 9.66 8.48
CA TYR A 51 -11.38 8.85 9.07
C TYR A 51 -11.16 7.34 8.87
N VAL A 52 -10.52 6.93 7.76
CA VAL A 52 -10.15 5.53 7.51
C VAL A 52 -9.02 5.12 8.45
N SER A 53 -8.03 6.00 8.65
CA SER A 53 -6.93 5.76 9.60
C SER A 53 -7.45 5.55 11.04
N MET A 54 -8.53 6.20 11.43
CA MET A 54 -9.20 5.94 12.73
C MET A 54 -9.78 4.52 12.81
N GLN A 55 -10.42 4.03 11.74
CA GLN A 55 -10.94 2.67 11.68
C GLN A 55 -9.80 1.65 11.71
N GLN A 56 -8.70 1.93 10.99
CA GLN A 56 -7.49 1.12 10.99
C GLN A 56 -6.85 1.08 12.38
N ALA A 57 -6.75 2.22 13.07
CA ALA A 57 -6.22 2.28 14.44
C ALA A 57 -7.02 1.38 15.41
N TYR A 58 -8.35 1.40 15.33
CA TYR A 58 -9.20 0.50 16.10
C TYR A 58 -8.98 -0.97 15.75
N PHE A 59 -8.91 -1.30 14.44
CA PHE A 59 -8.69 -2.66 13.96
C PHE A 59 -7.33 -3.21 14.41
N PHE A 60 -6.25 -2.48 14.16
CA PHE A 60 -4.91 -2.90 14.53
C PHE A 60 -4.74 -2.95 16.06
N GLY A 61 -5.22 -1.93 16.78
CA GLY A 61 -5.17 -1.90 18.24
C GLY A 61 -5.92 -3.05 18.93
N SER A 62 -6.92 -3.63 18.23
CA SER A 62 -7.67 -4.80 18.70
C SER A 62 -7.07 -6.13 18.24
N SER A 63 -6.19 -6.13 17.23
CA SER A 63 -5.74 -7.35 16.54
C SER A 63 -4.27 -7.67 16.76
N MET A 64 -3.48 -6.75 17.32
CA MET A 64 -2.05 -6.90 17.54
C MET A 64 -1.59 -6.20 18.82
N SER A 65 -0.33 -6.41 19.22
CA SER A 65 0.26 -5.72 20.37
C SER A 65 0.37 -4.21 20.10
N GLN A 66 0.00 -3.39 21.09
CA GLN A 66 0.13 -1.93 21.00
C GLN A 66 1.58 -1.46 20.78
N GLU A 67 2.56 -2.26 21.20
CA GLU A 67 3.99 -1.96 20.98
C GLU A 67 4.40 -2.05 19.51
N GLN A 68 3.62 -2.78 18.70
CA GLN A 68 3.85 -2.96 17.27
C GLN A 68 3.15 -1.90 16.41
N LEU A 69 2.22 -1.14 16.99
CA LEU A 69 1.44 -0.12 16.30
C LEU A 69 1.94 1.28 16.64
N MET A 70 2.14 2.10 15.61
CA MET A 70 2.42 3.53 15.76
C MET A 70 1.34 4.35 15.08
N LEU A 71 0.70 5.23 15.84
CA LEU A 71 -0.24 6.19 15.32
C LEU A 71 0.47 7.49 14.94
N TYR A 72 -0.10 8.21 14.00
CA TYR A 72 0.41 9.52 13.60
C TYR A 72 0.54 10.48 14.80
N GLY A 73 1.71 11.10 14.92
CA GLY A 73 2.04 12.02 16.03
C GLY A 73 2.63 11.37 17.26
N GLU A 74 2.73 10.05 17.30
CA GLU A 74 3.47 9.36 18.37
C GLU A 74 4.99 9.40 18.13
N ALA A 75 5.77 9.40 19.22
CA ALA A 75 7.22 9.37 19.12
C ALA A 75 7.72 7.97 18.70
N SER A 76 8.73 7.93 17.84
CA SER A 76 9.15 6.74 17.07
C SER A 76 10.26 5.89 17.71
N ASP A 77 10.49 5.94 19.01
CA ASP A 77 11.60 5.20 19.64
C ASP A 77 11.34 3.70 19.86
N LYS A 78 10.29 3.16 19.25
CA LYS A 78 9.92 1.76 19.43
C LYS A 78 10.51 0.89 18.32
N ALA A 79 11.58 0.19 18.61
CA ALA A 79 12.18 -0.80 17.69
C ALA A 79 11.19 -1.94 17.29
N ALA A 80 10.13 -2.14 18.07
CA ALA A 80 9.11 -3.17 17.84
C ALA A 80 8.01 -2.76 16.84
N ILE A 81 8.00 -1.51 16.34
CA ILE A 81 6.93 -1.06 15.43
C ILE A 81 7.00 -1.81 14.11
N THR A 82 5.88 -2.44 13.77
CA THR A 82 5.68 -3.15 12.51
C THR A 82 4.56 -2.58 11.67
N VAL A 83 3.67 -1.75 12.25
CA VAL A 83 2.61 -1.03 11.55
C VAL A 83 2.63 0.44 11.94
N GLU A 84 2.69 1.32 10.95
CA GLU A 84 2.55 2.76 11.10
C GLU A 84 1.33 3.25 10.32
N LEU A 85 0.45 4.05 10.96
CA LEU A 85 -0.72 4.63 10.33
C LEU A 85 -0.53 6.13 10.12
N LEU A 86 -0.57 6.56 8.87
CA LEU A 86 -0.39 7.94 8.45
C LEU A 86 -1.68 8.45 7.78
N PRO A 87 -2.45 9.34 8.42
CA PRO A 87 -3.52 10.04 7.74
C PRO A 87 -2.93 11.00 6.71
N VAL A 88 -3.52 11.04 5.51
CA VAL A 88 -3.08 11.91 4.42
C VAL A 88 -2.97 13.35 4.90
N SER A 89 -1.77 13.88 4.90
CA SER A 89 -1.41 15.24 5.27
C SER A 89 -0.05 15.59 4.64
N GLU A 90 0.27 16.88 4.59
CA GLU A 90 1.56 17.31 4.06
C GLU A 90 2.75 16.76 4.85
N SER A 91 2.63 16.68 6.17
CA SER A 91 3.66 16.12 7.05
C SER A 91 3.77 14.60 6.92
N ALA A 92 2.67 13.87 6.71
CA ALA A 92 2.70 12.44 6.41
C ALA A 92 3.39 12.16 5.07
N LEU A 93 3.12 12.96 4.05
CA LEU A 93 3.77 12.82 2.74
C LEU A 93 5.27 13.09 2.84
N ARG A 94 5.72 14.13 3.56
CA ARG A 94 7.15 14.37 3.82
C ARG A 94 7.80 13.19 4.55
N ARG A 95 7.14 12.61 5.56
CA ARG A 95 7.64 11.44 6.27
C ARG A 95 7.81 10.24 5.36
N ILE A 96 6.90 10.03 4.41
CA ILE A 96 7.02 8.99 3.39
C ILE A 96 8.20 9.28 2.46
N GLU A 97 8.38 10.53 2.01
CA GLU A 97 9.50 10.94 1.14
C GLU A 97 10.88 10.74 1.79
N ASP A 98 10.96 10.80 3.12
CA ASP A 98 12.17 10.54 3.90
C ASP A 98 12.39 9.03 4.20
N THR A 99 11.53 8.15 3.70
CA THR A 99 11.56 6.70 3.98
C THR A 99 11.75 5.90 2.70
N GLU A 100 12.65 4.92 2.71
CA GLU A 100 12.80 3.96 1.62
C GLU A 100 11.90 2.73 1.86
N PHE A 101 11.17 2.32 0.82
CA PHE A 101 10.32 1.15 0.82
C PHE A 101 10.80 0.11 -0.19
N ASP A 102 10.68 -1.17 0.15
CA ASP A 102 10.96 -2.28 -0.78
C ASP A 102 9.86 -2.42 -1.84
N LEU A 103 8.63 -2.03 -1.50
CA LEU A 103 7.47 -2.10 -2.38
C LEU A 103 6.40 -1.09 -1.96
N VAL A 104 5.82 -0.41 -2.93
CA VAL A 104 4.54 0.29 -2.75
C VAL A 104 3.42 -0.61 -3.26
N VAL A 105 2.34 -0.70 -2.51
CA VAL A 105 1.15 -1.48 -2.87
C VAL A 105 -0.11 -0.63 -2.83
N GLN A 106 -1.03 -0.92 -3.75
CA GLN A 106 -2.34 -0.31 -3.76
C GLN A 106 -3.37 -1.29 -4.31
N PHE A 107 -4.44 -1.50 -3.55
CA PHE A 107 -5.46 -2.48 -3.85
C PHE A 107 -6.85 -1.84 -3.82
N ASP A 108 -7.56 -1.94 -4.95
CA ASP A 108 -8.97 -1.58 -5.07
C ASP A 108 -9.27 -0.12 -4.70
N GLY A 109 -8.50 0.84 -5.24
CA GLY A 109 -8.72 2.24 -4.90
C GLY A 109 -8.08 3.27 -5.82
N ILE A 110 -6.85 3.09 -6.34
CA ILE A 110 -6.14 4.18 -7.05
C ILE A 110 -6.89 4.65 -8.30
N THR A 111 -7.63 3.77 -8.96
CA THR A 111 -8.45 4.08 -10.14
C THR A 111 -9.80 4.72 -9.78
N GLU A 112 -10.12 4.84 -8.50
CA GLU A 112 -11.31 5.53 -7.97
C GLU A 112 -11.00 6.97 -7.53
N TYR A 113 -9.72 7.33 -7.41
CA TYR A 113 -9.31 8.68 -7.05
C TYR A 113 -9.48 9.64 -8.24
N ASP A 114 -9.40 10.95 -7.95
CA ASP A 114 -9.13 11.92 -9.00
C ASP A 114 -7.82 11.55 -9.71
N GLN A 115 -7.81 11.61 -11.05
CA GLN A 115 -6.68 11.14 -11.84
C GLN A 115 -5.38 11.93 -11.56
N ALA A 116 -5.47 13.21 -11.26
CA ALA A 116 -4.30 14.02 -10.90
C ALA A 116 -3.76 13.61 -9.52
N VAL A 117 -4.63 13.25 -8.58
CA VAL A 117 -4.24 12.71 -7.27
C VAL A 117 -3.58 11.34 -7.42
N ALA A 118 -4.19 10.45 -8.21
CA ALA A 118 -3.63 9.12 -8.50
C ALA A 118 -2.23 9.22 -9.13
N LYS A 119 -2.05 10.15 -10.09
CA LYS A 119 -0.75 10.42 -10.71
C LYS A 119 0.30 10.87 -9.68
N ARG A 120 -0.07 11.78 -8.75
CA ARG A 120 0.85 12.21 -7.67
C ARG A 120 1.28 11.06 -6.77
N TYR A 121 0.39 10.11 -6.47
CA TYR A 121 0.76 8.91 -5.71
C TYR A 121 1.71 8.00 -6.49
N MET A 122 1.55 7.88 -7.80
CA MET A 122 2.50 7.15 -8.65
C MET A 122 3.88 7.83 -8.69
N GLU A 123 3.91 9.16 -8.81
CA GLU A 123 5.15 9.95 -8.75
C GLU A 123 5.83 9.87 -7.38
N LEU A 124 5.06 9.88 -6.28
CA LEU A 124 5.57 9.63 -4.93
C LEU A 124 6.19 8.23 -4.85
N ALA A 125 5.44 7.21 -5.26
CA ALA A 125 5.90 5.83 -5.22
C ALA A 125 7.22 5.62 -5.97
N SER A 126 7.39 6.24 -7.14
CA SER A 126 8.63 6.14 -7.94
C SER A 126 9.86 6.79 -7.28
N ARG A 127 9.65 7.71 -6.33
CA ARG A 127 10.76 8.33 -5.56
C ARG A 127 11.16 7.52 -4.34
N VAL A 128 10.22 6.79 -3.72
CA VAL A 128 10.42 6.15 -2.42
C VAL A 128 10.58 4.63 -2.49
N SER A 129 10.37 4.02 -3.66
CA SER A 129 10.43 2.57 -3.83
C SER A 129 10.90 2.20 -5.24
N PRO A 130 11.62 1.07 -5.38
CA PRO A 130 11.99 0.55 -6.70
C PRO A 130 10.81 -0.07 -7.45
N ALA A 131 9.66 -0.32 -6.79
CA ALA A 131 8.57 -1.05 -7.40
C ALA A 131 7.19 -0.70 -6.84
N PHE A 132 6.17 -0.93 -7.67
CA PHE A 132 4.76 -0.75 -7.33
C PHE A 132 3.93 -1.97 -7.76
N LEU A 133 3.09 -2.46 -6.86
CA LEU A 133 2.06 -3.47 -7.15
C LEU A 133 0.68 -2.84 -7.05
N SER A 134 -0.07 -2.88 -8.14
CA SER A 134 -1.47 -2.48 -8.22
C SER A 134 -2.37 -3.67 -8.49
N ILE A 135 -3.50 -3.77 -7.79
CA ILE A 135 -4.60 -4.70 -8.15
C ILE A 135 -5.89 -3.90 -8.15
N ASN A 136 -6.33 -3.49 -9.34
CA ASN A 136 -7.43 -2.57 -9.51
C ASN A 136 -8.42 -3.01 -10.59
N HIS A 137 -9.61 -2.44 -10.55
CA HIS A 137 -10.68 -2.68 -11.49
C HIS A 137 -10.43 -1.93 -12.81
N GLU A 138 -10.72 -2.58 -13.96
CA GLU A 138 -10.50 -2.02 -15.31
C GLU A 138 -11.67 -1.18 -15.85
N ALA A 139 -12.82 -1.17 -15.18
CA ALA A 139 -14.01 -0.46 -15.67
C ALA A 139 -14.17 0.96 -15.08
N ASN A 140 -13.15 1.50 -14.43
CA ASN A 140 -13.13 2.87 -13.94
C ASN A 140 -12.83 3.84 -15.10
N SER A 141 -12.92 5.15 -14.86
CA SER A 141 -12.69 6.20 -15.86
C SER A 141 -11.27 6.19 -16.45
N PHE A 142 -10.31 5.63 -15.73
CA PHE A 142 -8.96 5.34 -16.18
C PHE A 142 -8.47 4.05 -15.50
N THR A 143 -7.43 3.45 -16.08
CA THR A 143 -6.79 2.24 -15.57
C THR A 143 -5.43 2.57 -14.91
N PHE A 144 -4.90 1.64 -14.12
CA PHE A 144 -3.54 1.79 -13.60
C PHE A 144 -2.49 1.86 -14.73
N ASN A 145 -2.71 1.14 -15.83
CA ASN A 145 -1.84 1.22 -17.00
C ASN A 145 -1.86 2.61 -17.66
N ASP A 146 -2.99 3.34 -17.61
CA ASP A 146 -3.03 4.72 -18.10
C ASP A 146 -2.20 5.66 -17.22
N LEU A 147 -2.19 5.45 -15.89
CA LEU A 147 -1.30 6.18 -14.98
C LEU A 147 0.17 5.87 -15.27
N CYS A 148 0.51 4.60 -15.51
CA CYS A 148 1.87 4.20 -15.88
C CYS A 148 2.36 4.95 -17.12
N ARG A 149 1.53 5.04 -18.16
CA ARG A 149 1.85 5.79 -19.39
C ARG A 149 2.09 7.27 -19.12
N GLN A 150 1.30 7.88 -18.23
CA GLN A 150 1.44 9.32 -17.89
C GLN A 150 2.75 9.66 -17.19
N ILE A 151 3.35 8.72 -16.47
CA ILE A 151 4.65 8.89 -15.82
C ILE A 151 5.80 8.23 -16.60
N GLY A 152 5.52 7.72 -17.79
CA GLY A 152 6.54 7.17 -18.69
C GLY A 152 7.06 5.79 -18.31
N VAL A 153 6.31 5.00 -17.52
CA VAL A 153 6.67 3.63 -17.15
C VAL A 153 5.75 2.60 -17.79
N THR A 154 6.23 1.35 -17.85
CA THR A 154 5.46 0.23 -18.39
C THR A 154 5.41 -0.89 -17.35
N PRO A 155 4.24 -1.48 -17.07
CA PRO A 155 4.17 -2.63 -16.18
C PRO A 155 5.04 -3.78 -16.67
N LYS A 156 5.89 -4.32 -15.79
CA LYS A 156 6.70 -5.51 -16.06
C LYS A 156 5.83 -6.76 -16.21
N THR A 157 4.74 -6.82 -15.44
CA THR A 157 3.71 -7.85 -15.58
C THR A 157 2.33 -7.21 -15.49
N ARG A 158 1.40 -7.77 -16.27
CA ARG A 158 0.00 -7.40 -16.27
C ARG A 158 -0.83 -8.67 -16.47
N LEU A 159 -1.52 -9.10 -15.42
CA LEU A 159 -2.24 -10.38 -15.37
C LEU A 159 -3.66 -10.17 -14.84
N PRO A 160 -4.65 -10.91 -15.35
CA PRO A 160 -5.96 -10.91 -14.72
C PRO A 160 -5.88 -11.38 -13.26
N SER A 161 -6.58 -10.71 -12.37
CA SER A 161 -6.68 -11.17 -10.99
C SER A 161 -7.45 -12.49 -10.92
N LEU A 162 -6.88 -13.47 -10.25
CA LEU A 162 -7.54 -14.77 -10.05
C LEU A 162 -8.69 -14.69 -9.02
N TYR A 163 -8.70 -13.64 -8.22
CA TYR A 163 -9.67 -13.50 -7.14
C TYR A 163 -10.95 -12.79 -7.56
N ARG A 164 -10.86 -11.80 -8.48
CA ARG A 164 -12.00 -10.95 -8.81
C ARG A 164 -12.05 -10.63 -10.29
N LYS A 165 -13.22 -10.87 -10.91
CA LYS A 165 -13.45 -10.57 -12.33
C LYS A 165 -13.25 -9.08 -12.60
N ASN A 166 -12.68 -8.74 -13.74
CA ASN A 166 -12.35 -7.38 -14.20
C ASN A 166 -11.29 -6.65 -13.36
N TYR A 167 -10.60 -7.35 -12.47
CA TYR A 167 -9.43 -6.82 -11.77
C TYR A 167 -8.16 -7.29 -12.46
N VAL A 168 -7.15 -6.43 -12.47
CA VAL A 168 -5.84 -6.70 -13.06
C VAL A 168 -4.75 -6.47 -12.02
N GLU A 169 -3.82 -7.42 -11.96
CA GLU A 169 -2.59 -7.34 -11.19
C GLU A 169 -1.52 -6.75 -12.08
N GLU A 170 -0.98 -5.60 -11.71
CA GLU A 170 0.05 -4.90 -12.45
C GLU A 170 1.24 -4.63 -11.55
N TYR A 171 2.41 -5.10 -11.95
CA TYR A 171 3.66 -4.88 -11.25
C TYR A 171 4.58 -4.00 -12.10
N VAL A 172 5.01 -2.89 -11.53
CA VAL A 172 5.93 -1.92 -12.13
C VAL A 172 7.26 -1.97 -11.40
N VAL A 173 8.34 -1.83 -12.14
CA VAL A 173 9.68 -1.53 -11.63
C VAL A 173 10.04 -0.15 -12.18
N PHE A 174 10.38 0.77 -11.28
CA PHE A 174 10.76 2.14 -11.62
C PHE A 174 12.20 2.27 -12.07
#